data_eff02eadcb746bbd8e5f13ead4855958
#
_entry.id   eff02eadcb746bbd8e5f13ead4855958
#
_cell.length_a   1.000
_cell.length_b   1.000
_cell.length_c   1.000
_cell.angle_alpha   90.00
_cell.angle_beta   90.00
_cell.angle_gamma   90.00
#
_symmetry.space_group_name_H-M   'P 1'
#
loop_
_entity.id
_entity.type
_entity.pdbx_description
1 polymer ?
#
loop_
_entity_poly.entity_id
_entity_poly.type
_entity_poly.pdbx_seq_one_letter_code
_entity_poly.pdbx_strand_id
1 'polypeptide(L)'
;IEPFFGGGALFFACQPKAGAVLSDINPELTNLYKTVASNPYEIISLLKEFQNTQEFFYEVRAWDRESLSKEMQAARTLYLNKTCFNGLYRVNKKGEFNTPYGKYKNPNILNESGILSASKVLQNVVFENLDYKQTLQKYAEPGDFIFLDPPYLPVGKYEDFKRYTKEGFYE
;
A
#
# COMPACT_ATOMS: atom_id res chain seq x y z
N ILE A 1 -9.86 13.55 -5.31
CA ILE A 1 -8.86 12.75 -6.06
C ILE A 1 -7.55 12.75 -5.27
N GLU A 2 -6.97 11.56 -5.00
CA GLU A 2 -5.65 11.38 -4.37
C GLU A 2 -4.73 10.58 -5.29
N PRO A 3 -3.91 11.22 -6.14
CA PRO A 3 -3.05 10.52 -7.09
C PRO A 3 -1.70 10.05 -6.51
N PHE A 4 -1.42 10.33 -5.25
CA PHE A 4 -0.33 9.81 -4.45
C PHE A 4 -0.91 9.16 -3.19
N PHE A 5 -1.73 8.12 -3.36
CA PHE A 5 -2.57 7.58 -2.29
C PHE A 5 -1.77 6.99 -1.12
N GLY A 6 -0.66 6.30 -1.38
CA GLY A 6 0.22 5.76 -0.34
C GLY A 6 -0.54 5.00 0.75
N GLY A 7 -0.46 5.49 1.99
CA GLY A 7 -1.17 4.92 3.15
C GLY A 7 -2.64 5.34 3.29
N GLY A 8 -3.14 6.24 2.45
CA GLY A 8 -4.53 6.68 2.43
C GLY A 8 -5.00 7.48 3.65
N ALA A 9 -4.08 8.14 4.34
CA ALA A 9 -4.38 8.78 5.62
C ALA A 9 -5.53 9.81 5.52
N LEU A 10 -5.52 10.66 4.49
CA LEU A 10 -6.56 11.66 4.29
C LEU A 10 -7.90 11.01 3.95
N PHE A 11 -7.92 10.11 2.96
CA PHE A 11 -9.15 9.42 2.55
C PHE A 11 -9.81 8.69 3.72
N PHE A 12 -9.06 7.90 4.49
CA PHE A 12 -9.61 7.17 5.64
C PHE A 12 -10.07 8.09 6.78
N ALA A 13 -9.48 9.29 6.93
CA ALA A 13 -9.94 10.28 7.88
C ALA A 13 -11.21 10.98 7.42
N CYS A 14 -11.31 11.35 6.15
CA CYS A 14 -12.42 12.12 5.59
C CYS A 14 -13.62 11.26 5.19
N GLN A 15 -13.40 10.05 4.68
CA GLN A 15 -14.42 9.10 4.19
C GLN A 15 -15.47 9.80 3.29
N PRO A 16 -15.08 10.34 2.13
CA PRO A 16 -15.97 11.17 1.31
C PRO A 16 -17.17 10.35 0.80
N LYS A 17 -18.38 10.89 1.00
CA LYS A 17 -19.63 10.22 0.59
C LYS A 17 -19.87 10.26 -0.92
N ALA A 18 -19.32 11.27 -1.60
CA ALA A 18 -19.47 11.47 -3.04
C ALA A 18 -18.62 10.51 -3.90
N GLY A 19 -17.88 9.61 -3.27
CA GLY A 19 -16.90 8.77 -3.94
C GLY A 19 -15.52 9.40 -4.01
N ALA A 20 -14.55 8.64 -4.49
CA ALA A 20 -13.17 9.10 -4.66
C ALA A 20 -12.47 8.38 -5.82
N VAL A 21 -11.47 9.06 -6.38
CA VAL A 21 -10.47 8.43 -7.24
C VAL A 21 -9.15 8.40 -6.48
N LEU A 22 -8.65 7.20 -6.24
CA LEU A 22 -7.41 6.94 -5.52
C LEU A 22 -6.43 6.27 -6.48
N SER A 23 -5.26 6.83 -6.62
CA SER A 23 -4.25 6.21 -7.47
C SER A 23 -2.87 6.23 -6.82
N ASP A 24 -2.08 5.28 -7.23
CA ASP A 24 -0.67 5.19 -6.86
C ASP A 24 0.09 4.50 -7.98
N ILE A 25 1.32 4.94 -8.23
CA ILE A 25 2.18 4.30 -9.21
C ILE A 25 2.66 2.92 -8.73
N ASN A 26 2.58 2.65 -7.42
CA ASN A 26 2.96 1.37 -6.83
C ASN A 26 1.84 0.33 -6.99
N PRO A 27 2.04 -0.70 -7.84
CA PRO A 27 1.01 -1.71 -8.08
C PRO A 27 0.71 -2.59 -6.86
N GLU A 28 1.63 -2.71 -5.89
CA GLU A 28 1.36 -3.46 -4.66
C GLU A 28 0.31 -2.75 -3.80
N LEU A 29 0.39 -1.42 -3.67
CA LEU A 29 -0.59 -0.64 -2.93
C LEU A 29 -1.95 -0.66 -3.62
N THR A 30 -1.98 -0.46 -4.93
CA THR A 30 -3.23 -0.50 -5.70
C THR A 30 -3.91 -1.86 -5.61
N ASN A 31 -3.13 -2.95 -5.73
CA ASN A 31 -3.65 -4.31 -5.54
C ASN A 31 -4.18 -4.53 -4.13
N LEU A 32 -3.44 -4.08 -3.10
CA LEU A 32 -3.86 -4.19 -1.70
C LEU A 32 -5.25 -3.59 -1.50
N TYR A 33 -5.45 -2.33 -1.89
CA TYR A 33 -6.73 -1.65 -1.66
C TYR A 33 -7.89 -2.21 -2.48
N LYS A 34 -7.64 -2.57 -3.75
CA LYS A 34 -8.63 -3.28 -4.58
C LYS A 34 -9.06 -4.59 -3.94
N THR A 35 -8.11 -5.35 -3.41
CA THR A 35 -8.40 -6.66 -2.80
C THR A 35 -9.07 -6.51 -1.43
N VAL A 36 -8.67 -5.52 -0.62
CA VAL A 36 -9.38 -5.19 0.64
C VAL A 36 -10.83 -4.80 0.35
N ALA A 37 -11.09 -4.05 -0.71
CA ALA A 37 -12.45 -3.68 -1.10
C ALA A 37 -13.29 -4.90 -1.51
N SER A 38 -12.74 -5.80 -2.33
CA SER A 38 -13.48 -6.92 -2.95
C SER A 38 -13.49 -8.20 -2.13
N ASN A 39 -12.35 -8.60 -1.54
CA ASN A 39 -12.14 -9.92 -0.92
C ASN A 39 -11.54 -9.83 0.50
N PRO A 40 -12.10 -9.02 1.43
CA PRO A 40 -11.52 -8.80 2.76
C PRO A 40 -11.45 -10.08 3.59
N TYR A 41 -12.41 -10.98 3.48
CA TYR A 41 -12.45 -12.24 4.24
C TYR A 41 -11.34 -13.20 3.84
N GLU A 42 -11.00 -13.25 2.56
CA GLU A 42 -9.89 -14.07 2.08
C GLU A 42 -8.55 -13.57 2.63
N ILE A 43 -8.32 -12.26 2.61
CA ILE A 43 -7.13 -11.65 3.23
C ILE A 43 -7.06 -11.99 4.73
N ILE A 44 -8.18 -11.89 5.44
CA ILE A 44 -8.27 -12.23 6.88
C ILE A 44 -7.92 -13.71 7.10
N SER A 45 -8.46 -14.61 6.27
CA SER A 45 -8.15 -16.04 6.34
C SER A 45 -6.67 -16.32 6.15
N LEU A 46 -6.05 -15.72 5.15
CA LEU A 46 -4.63 -15.88 4.87
C LEU A 46 -3.75 -15.34 6.01
N LEU A 47 -4.09 -14.16 6.56
CA LEU A 47 -3.31 -13.56 7.64
C LEU A 47 -3.37 -14.35 8.96
N LYS A 48 -4.39 -15.17 9.18
CA LYS A 48 -4.49 -16.07 10.35
C LYS A 48 -3.39 -17.12 10.40
N GLU A 49 -2.89 -17.52 9.22
CA GLU A 49 -1.83 -18.53 9.08
C GLU A 49 -0.42 -17.93 9.19
N PHE A 50 -0.29 -16.58 9.20
CA PHE A 50 1.00 -15.92 9.18
C PHE A 50 1.60 -15.80 10.59
N GLN A 51 2.90 -16.12 10.70
CA GLN A 51 3.62 -16.21 11.97
C GLN A 51 4.51 -14.98 12.21
N ASN A 52 4.60 -14.53 13.45
CA ASN A 52 5.53 -13.46 13.85
C ASN A 52 6.90 -14.04 14.22
N THR A 53 7.61 -14.61 13.25
CA THR A 53 8.99 -15.05 13.42
C THR A 53 9.90 -14.38 12.39
N GLN A 54 11.19 -14.28 12.71
CA GLN A 54 12.15 -13.69 11.80
C GLN A 54 12.32 -14.56 10.53
N GLU A 55 12.31 -15.87 10.69
CA GLU A 55 12.43 -16.85 9.62
C GLU A 55 11.27 -16.69 8.64
N PHE A 56 10.05 -16.72 9.14
CA PHE A 56 8.84 -16.58 8.31
C PHE A 56 8.76 -15.19 7.63
N PHE A 57 9.20 -14.12 8.32
CA PHE A 57 9.27 -12.80 7.71
C PHE A 57 10.18 -12.78 6.47
N TYR A 58 11.38 -13.34 6.58
CA TYR A 58 12.30 -13.35 5.42
C TYR A 58 11.86 -14.32 4.33
N GLU A 59 11.19 -15.41 4.66
CA GLU A 59 10.53 -16.29 3.69
C GLU A 59 9.46 -15.52 2.91
N VAL A 60 8.48 -14.92 3.58
CA VAL A 60 7.40 -14.14 2.96
C VAL A 60 7.96 -12.97 2.14
N ARG A 61 9.01 -12.32 2.63
CA ARG A 61 9.67 -11.23 1.90
C ARG A 61 10.29 -11.72 0.58
N ALA A 62 10.82 -12.94 0.56
CA ALA A 62 11.47 -13.54 -0.60
C ALA A 62 10.49 -14.15 -1.63
N TRP A 63 9.19 -14.25 -1.32
CA TRP A 63 8.21 -14.80 -2.26
C TRP A 63 8.22 -14.03 -3.57
N ASP A 64 8.17 -14.75 -4.68
CA ASP A 64 7.95 -14.15 -5.99
C ASP A 64 6.51 -13.64 -6.10
N ARG A 65 6.37 -12.32 -6.04
CA ARG A 65 5.07 -11.66 -6.05
C ARG A 65 4.22 -12.01 -7.26
N GLU A 66 4.84 -12.13 -8.45
CA GLU A 66 4.12 -12.36 -9.69
C GLU A 66 3.51 -13.77 -9.77
N SER A 67 4.02 -14.71 -8.98
CA SER A 67 3.49 -16.07 -8.86
C SER A 67 2.32 -16.20 -7.88
N LEU A 68 2.04 -15.16 -7.05
CA LEU A 68 1.00 -15.19 -6.03
C LEU A 68 -0.36 -14.74 -6.56
N SER A 69 -1.45 -15.25 -5.96
CA SER A 69 -2.79 -14.70 -6.17
C SER A 69 -2.87 -13.25 -5.68
N LYS A 70 -3.86 -12.48 -6.13
CA LYS A 70 -4.05 -11.08 -5.72
C LYS A 70 -4.28 -10.94 -4.22
N GLU A 71 -5.02 -11.89 -3.63
CA GLU A 71 -5.29 -11.96 -2.20
C GLU A 71 -4.02 -12.25 -1.40
N MET A 72 -3.19 -13.20 -1.86
CA MET A 72 -1.93 -13.50 -1.22
C MET A 72 -0.92 -12.34 -1.33
N GLN A 73 -0.89 -11.64 -2.47
CA GLN A 73 -0.10 -10.40 -2.61
C GLN A 73 -0.55 -9.34 -1.60
N ALA A 74 -1.86 -9.14 -1.43
CA ALA A 74 -2.41 -8.18 -0.47
C ALA A 74 -2.09 -8.57 0.99
N ALA A 75 -2.28 -9.84 1.34
CA ALA A 75 -1.93 -10.37 2.67
C ALA A 75 -0.42 -10.22 2.95
N ARG A 76 0.43 -10.54 1.98
CA ARG A 76 1.89 -10.33 2.05
C ARG A 76 2.24 -8.86 2.33
N THR A 77 1.64 -7.93 1.60
CA THR A 77 1.92 -6.50 1.76
C THR A 77 1.52 -6.01 3.16
N LEU A 78 0.34 -6.39 3.65
CA LEU A 78 -0.12 -6.07 5.01
C LEU A 78 0.82 -6.67 6.07
N TYR A 79 1.15 -7.94 5.94
CA TYR A 79 2.04 -8.64 6.87
C TYR A 79 3.43 -7.98 6.94
N LEU A 80 4.06 -7.75 5.79
CA LEU A 80 5.38 -7.12 5.75
C LEU A 80 5.35 -5.72 6.36
N ASN A 81 4.34 -4.91 6.09
CA ASN A 81 4.19 -3.59 6.69
C ASN A 81 4.02 -3.65 8.23
N LYS A 82 3.25 -4.61 8.75
CA LYS A 82 2.99 -4.76 10.19
C LYS A 82 4.18 -5.34 10.96
N THR A 83 5.07 -6.08 10.30
CA THR A 83 6.17 -6.81 10.95
C THR A 83 7.55 -6.27 10.64
N CYS A 84 7.68 -5.37 9.66
CA CYS A 84 8.96 -4.74 9.31
C CYS A 84 9.33 -3.60 10.26
N PHE A 85 10.58 -3.20 10.22
CA PHE A 85 11.11 -2.10 11.03
C PHE A 85 10.36 -0.79 10.77
N ASN A 86 9.75 -0.23 11.82
CA ASN A 86 8.97 1.02 11.83
C ASN A 86 7.83 1.10 10.80
N GLY A 87 7.33 -0.03 10.29
CA GLY A 87 6.29 -0.03 9.26
C GLY A 87 6.71 0.65 7.94
N LEU A 88 8.01 0.76 7.69
CA LEU A 88 8.55 1.46 6.53
C LEU A 88 8.36 0.63 5.26
N TYR A 89 7.62 1.15 4.30
CA TYR A 89 7.62 0.59 2.96
C TYR A 89 8.83 1.13 2.19
N ARG A 90 9.73 0.23 1.81
CA ARG A 90 10.92 0.56 1.02
C ARG A 90 11.26 -0.57 0.07
N VAL A 91 11.67 -0.21 -1.15
CA VAL A 91 12.13 -1.17 -2.16
C VAL A 91 13.59 -0.93 -2.55
N ASN A 92 14.24 -1.97 -3.03
CA ASN A 92 15.59 -1.89 -3.63
C ASN A 92 15.51 -1.41 -5.10
N LYS A 93 16.67 -1.34 -5.77
CA LYS A 93 16.76 -0.94 -7.20
C LYS A 93 16.02 -1.88 -8.16
N LYS A 94 15.67 -3.09 -7.71
CA LYS A 94 14.88 -4.06 -8.50
C LYS A 94 13.37 -3.90 -8.27
N GLY A 95 12.95 -3.04 -7.32
CA GLY A 95 11.54 -2.90 -6.93
C GLY A 95 11.10 -3.90 -5.88
N GLU A 96 12.01 -4.67 -5.27
CA GLU A 96 11.69 -5.67 -4.25
C GLU A 96 11.68 -5.03 -2.86
N PHE A 97 10.70 -5.40 -2.03
CA PHE A 97 10.60 -4.95 -0.65
C PHE A 97 11.87 -5.32 0.15
N ASN A 98 12.51 -4.34 0.78
CA ASN A 98 13.82 -4.55 1.42
C ASN A 98 13.95 -4.02 2.85
N THR A 99 12.86 -3.63 3.49
CA THR A 99 12.87 -3.27 4.90
C THR A 99 13.16 -4.51 5.76
N PRO A 100 14.01 -4.41 6.81
CA PRO A 100 14.31 -5.54 7.68
C PRO A 100 13.16 -5.86 8.64
N TYR A 101 13.22 -7.04 9.26
CA TYR A 101 12.29 -7.46 10.32
C TYR A 101 12.33 -6.50 11.52
N GLY A 102 11.16 -6.12 12.03
CA GLY A 102 11.00 -5.10 13.08
C GLY A 102 11.19 -5.61 14.51
N LYS A 103 11.23 -6.95 14.73
CA LYS A 103 11.41 -7.59 16.03
C LYS A 103 10.34 -7.22 17.09
N TYR A 104 9.12 -6.91 16.65
CA TYR A 104 8.02 -6.64 17.56
C TYR A 104 7.58 -7.91 18.28
N LYS A 105 7.32 -7.83 19.60
CA LYS A 105 6.85 -8.98 20.39
C LYS A 105 5.43 -9.42 19.96
N ASN A 106 4.51 -8.46 19.81
CA ASN A 106 3.11 -8.71 19.46
C ASN A 106 2.63 -7.70 18.41
N PRO A 107 3.09 -7.79 17.16
CA PRO A 107 2.58 -6.93 16.10
C PRO A 107 1.12 -7.30 15.81
N ASN A 108 0.28 -6.30 15.57
CA ASN A 108 -1.10 -6.54 15.16
C ASN A 108 -1.14 -6.93 13.66
N ILE A 109 -0.71 -8.17 13.36
CA ILE A 109 -0.69 -8.71 12.00
C ILE A 109 -2.11 -8.77 11.45
N LEU A 110 -3.04 -9.32 12.24
CA LEU A 110 -4.43 -9.47 11.88
C LEU A 110 -5.29 -8.43 12.60
N ASN A 111 -5.56 -7.32 11.94
CA ASN A 111 -6.56 -6.33 12.35
C ASN A 111 -7.86 -6.58 11.59
N GLU A 112 -8.59 -7.63 11.95
CA GLU A 112 -9.82 -8.05 11.24
C GLU A 112 -10.85 -6.91 11.18
N SER A 113 -11.14 -6.25 12.30
CA SER A 113 -12.08 -5.13 12.35
C SER A 113 -11.65 -3.96 11.48
N GLY A 114 -10.34 -3.65 11.45
CA GLY A 114 -9.78 -2.60 10.60
C GLY A 114 -9.88 -2.94 9.11
N ILE A 115 -9.60 -4.19 8.71
CA ILE A 115 -9.74 -4.66 7.32
C ILE A 115 -11.19 -4.55 6.87
N LEU A 116 -12.15 -5.02 7.67
CA LEU A 116 -13.58 -4.96 7.35
C LEU A 116 -14.10 -3.52 7.31
N SER A 117 -13.64 -2.66 8.21
CA SER A 117 -14.00 -1.24 8.21
C SER A 117 -13.44 -0.53 6.96
N ALA A 118 -12.18 -0.79 6.62
CA ALA A 118 -11.58 -0.27 5.39
C ALA A 118 -12.34 -0.76 4.15
N SER A 119 -12.65 -2.07 4.06
CA SER A 119 -13.43 -2.63 2.95
C SER A 119 -14.74 -1.87 2.72
N LYS A 120 -15.47 -1.52 3.78
CA LYS A 120 -16.75 -0.78 3.67
C LYS A 120 -16.59 0.60 3.04
N VAL A 121 -15.57 1.37 3.45
CA VAL A 121 -15.37 2.73 2.92
C VAL A 121 -14.75 2.75 1.53
N LEU A 122 -14.14 1.64 1.11
CA LEU A 122 -13.51 1.49 -0.20
C LEU A 122 -14.49 1.02 -1.30
N GLN A 123 -15.78 0.72 -0.99
CA GLN A 123 -16.75 0.19 -1.96
C GLN A 123 -17.06 1.17 -3.11
N ASN A 124 -17.08 2.48 -2.86
CA ASN A 124 -17.43 3.50 -3.84
C ASN A 124 -16.21 4.29 -4.34
N VAL A 125 -15.10 3.58 -4.52
CA VAL A 125 -13.82 4.18 -4.89
C VAL A 125 -13.33 3.60 -6.20
N VAL A 126 -12.85 4.47 -7.08
CA VAL A 126 -12.09 4.09 -8.28
C VAL A 126 -10.61 3.98 -7.89
N PHE A 127 -10.02 2.81 -8.09
CA PHE A 127 -8.60 2.57 -7.88
C PHE A 127 -7.86 2.48 -9.20
N GLU A 128 -6.82 3.29 -9.35
CA GLU A 128 -5.97 3.27 -10.53
C GLU A 128 -4.50 3.03 -10.18
N ASN A 129 -3.83 2.25 -11.01
CA ASN A 129 -2.37 2.14 -10.98
C ASN A 129 -1.82 3.01 -12.11
N LEU A 130 -1.81 4.31 -11.89
CA LEU A 130 -1.42 5.33 -12.87
C LEU A 130 -0.47 6.34 -12.22
N ASP A 131 0.33 6.99 -13.07
CA ASP A 131 1.04 8.21 -12.70
C ASP A 131 0.04 9.34 -12.38
N TYR A 132 0.44 10.28 -11.53
CA TYR A 132 -0.42 11.38 -11.10
C TYR A 132 -0.93 12.24 -12.25
N LYS A 133 -0.10 12.50 -13.29
CA LYS A 133 -0.49 13.28 -14.46
C LYS A 133 -1.59 12.56 -15.25
N GLN A 134 -1.43 11.26 -15.46
CA GLN A 134 -2.44 10.43 -16.13
C GLN A 134 -3.74 10.36 -15.32
N THR A 135 -3.64 10.26 -14.00
CA THR A 135 -4.81 10.26 -13.11
C THR A 135 -5.57 11.58 -13.21
N LEU A 136 -4.87 12.70 -13.11
CA LEU A 136 -5.50 14.02 -13.21
C LEU A 136 -6.09 14.28 -14.59
N GLN A 137 -5.39 13.93 -15.66
CA GLN A 137 -5.91 14.05 -17.03
C GLN A 137 -7.20 13.25 -17.26
N LYS A 138 -7.30 12.09 -16.62
CA LYS A 138 -8.44 11.18 -16.82
C LYS A 138 -9.67 11.55 -15.99
N TYR A 139 -9.47 12.09 -14.79
CA TYR A 139 -10.53 12.19 -13.81
C TYR A 139 -10.79 13.58 -13.26
N ALA A 140 -9.84 14.52 -13.37
CA ALA A 140 -10.02 15.83 -12.73
C ALA A 140 -11.01 16.71 -13.51
N GLU A 141 -12.03 17.22 -12.80
CA GLU A 141 -13.03 18.15 -13.33
C GLU A 141 -13.12 19.41 -12.47
N PRO A 142 -13.64 20.52 -13.02
CA PRO A 142 -13.87 21.72 -12.24
C PRO A 142 -14.78 21.46 -11.04
N GLY A 143 -14.32 21.84 -9.85
CA GLY A 143 -15.04 21.63 -8.58
C GLY A 143 -14.53 20.45 -7.76
N ASP A 144 -13.64 19.63 -8.31
CA ASP A 144 -13.03 18.52 -7.57
C ASP A 144 -12.08 19.01 -6.49
N PHE A 145 -12.07 18.31 -5.36
CA PHE A 145 -11.00 18.40 -4.38
C PHE A 145 -9.86 17.45 -4.75
N ILE A 146 -8.66 17.97 -4.93
CA ILE A 146 -7.47 17.21 -5.27
C ILE A 146 -6.45 17.37 -4.15
N PHE A 147 -5.98 16.23 -3.58
CA PHE A 147 -4.92 16.20 -2.58
C PHE A 147 -3.64 15.60 -3.18
N LEU A 148 -2.56 16.38 -3.16
CA LEU A 148 -1.26 16.00 -3.69
C LEU A 148 -0.25 15.90 -2.53
N ASP A 149 0.25 14.70 -2.26
CA ASP A 149 1.33 14.43 -1.31
C ASP A 149 2.45 13.63 -2.01
N PRO A 150 3.17 14.27 -2.94
CA PRO A 150 4.22 13.60 -3.70
C PRO A 150 5.41 13.24 -2.81
N PRO A 151 6.20 12.22 -3.17
CA PRO A 151 7.47 11.96 -2.53
C PRO A 151 8.37 13.21 -2.56
N TYR A 152 8.95 13.54 -1.41
CA TYR A 152 9.83 14.71 -1.32
C TYR A 152 11.14 14.46 -2.07
N LEU A 153 11.60 15.50 -2.78
CA LEU A 153 12.91 15.45 -3.44
C LEU A 153 14.01 15.26 -2.38
N PRO A 154 14.99 14.40 -2.64
CA PRO A 154 16.08 14.17 -1.72
C PRO A 154 16.95 15.42 -1.56
N VAL A 155 17.14 15.88 -0.33
CA VAL A 155 17.90 17.10 0.02
C VAL A 155 19.28 16.73 0.56
N GLY A 156 19.99 15.72 0.03
CA GLY A 156 21.35 15.39 0.50
C GLY A 156 21.92 14.06 0.01
N LYS A 157 23.18 13.80 0.40
CA LYS A 157 24.01 12.66 -0.04
C LYS A 157 23.50 11.24 0.34
N TYR A 158 22.41 11.10 1.10
CA TYR A 158 21.86 9.81 1.56
C TYR A 158 20.50 9.51 0.90
N GLU A 159 20.39 9.74 -0.38
CA GLU A 159 19.16 9.76 -1.18
C GLU A 159 18.46 8.40 -1.35
N ASP A 160 19.19 7.28 -1.20
CA ASP A 160 18.67 5.93 -1.44
C ASP A 160 17.75 5.38 -0.32
N PHE A 161 17.61 6.06 0.81
CA PHE A 161 16.88 5.52 1.97
C PHE A 161 15.34 5.63 1.87
N LYS A 162 14.80 6.40 0.92
CA LYS A 162 13.35 6.68 0.82
C LYS A 162 12.74 6.24 -0.52
N ARG A 163 13.26 5.19 -1.11
CA ARG A 163 12.74 4.71 -2.39
C ARG A 163 11.43 3.93 -2.20
N TYR A 164 10.32 4.46 -2.73
CA TYR A 164 8.99 3.82 -2.72
C TYR A 164 8.73 3.01 -3.99
N THR A 165 9.40 3.33 -5.09
CA THR A 165 9.31 2.62 -6.38
C THR A 165 10.68 2.40 -6.99
N LYS A 166 10.76 1.51 -7.98
CA LYS A 166 12.01 1.20 -8.69
C LYS A 166 12.66 2.42 -9.33
N GLU A 167 11.87 3.30 -9.91
CA GLU A 167 12.33 4.41 -10.77
C GLU A 167 12.55 5.73 -10.01
N GLY A 168 12.09 5.82 -8.76
CA GLY A 168 12.12 7.06 -8.01
C GLY A 168 11.09 8.09 -8.55
N PHE A 169 11.00 9.24 -7.89
CA PHE A 169 10.19 10.37 -8.33
C PHE A 169 11.11 11.43 -8.92
N TYR A 170 10.93 11.73 -10.18
CA TYR A 170 11.61 12.80 -10.91
C TYR A 170 10.55 13.72 -11.52
N GLU A 171 10.78 15.03 -11.42
CA GLU A 171 9.90 16.05 -12.03
C GLU A 171 9.86 15.97 -13.55
#